data_43f2cbc4fd462531c6a331627d17d703
#
_entry.id   43f2cbc4fd462531c6a331627d17d703
#
_cell.length_a   1.000
_cell.length_b   1.000
_cell.length_c   1.000
_cell.angle_alpha   90.00
_cell.angle_beta   90.00
_cell.angle_gamma   90.00
#
_symmetry.space_group_name_H-M   'P 1'
#
loop_
_entity.id
_entity.type
_entity.pdbx_description
1 polymer ?
#
loop_
_entity_poly.entity_id
_entity_poly.type
_entity_poly.pdbx_seq_one_letter_code
_entity_poly.pdbx_strand_id
1 'polypeptide(L)'
;MTITMKKNSRLSKSRQFILLEMVFFLHTGIIGAVYTLYLLSLGLSLFEANAISAIFNIAAIVFEVPSGAMCDSIGKRKTSLFAGVTLFLAMLCFLSSVNILVTVMGQVFWGLSYALESGTIEAWFVNDGALKGNELDRVFAASS
;
A
#
# COMPACT_ATOMS: atom_id res chain seq x y z
N MET A 1 13.38 30.73 20.32
CA MET A 1 12.24 29.88 20.68
C MET A 1 11.55 29.23 19.46
N THR A 2 11.44 29.91 18.33
CA THR A 2 10.77 29.42 17.08
C THR A 2 11.46 28.24 16.39
N ILE A 3 12.80 28.14 16.43
CA ILE A 3 13.58 27.10 15.76
C ILE A 3 13.42 25.74 16.44
N THR A 4 13.35 25.71 17.77
CA THR A 4 13.21 24.48 18.56
C THR A 4 11.83 23.86 18.42
N MET A 5 10.78 24.68 18.33
CA MET A 5 9.40 24.21 18.09
C MET A 5 9.24 23.60 16.69
N LYS A 6 9.88 24.20 15.68
CA LYS A 6 9.85 23.69 14.29
C LYS A 6 10.59 22.36 14.16
N LYS A 7 11.68 22.16 14.90
CA LYS A 7 12.44 20.89 14.93
C LYS A 7 11.63 19.76 15.60
N ASN A 8 10.94 20.04 16.70
CA ASN A 8 10.11 19.05 17.39
C ASN A 8 8.89 18.61 16.56
N SER A 9 8.26 19.54 15.83
CA SER A 9 7.13 19.19 14.94
C SER A 9 7.57 18.32 13.75
N ARG A 10 8.77 18.57 13.22
CA ARG A 10 9.34 17.76 12.12
C ARG A 10 9.66 16.34 12.55
N LEU A 11 10.31 16.14 13.68
CA LEU A 11 10.60 14.83 14.25
C LEU A 11 9.32 14.04 14.57
N SER A 12 8.25 14.73 14.97
CA SER A 12 6.93 14.11 15.16
C SER A 12 6.35 13.59 13.86
N LYS A 13 6.47 14.34 12.75
CA LYS A 13 5.94 13.97 11.43
C LYS A 13 6.69 12.80 10.81
N SER A 14 8.03 12.78 10.91
CA SER A 14 8.83 11.65 10.43
C SER A 14 8.47 10.36 11.18
N ARG A 15 8.25 10.42 12.49
CA ARG A 15 7.79 9.28 13.29
C ARG A 15 6.40 8.80 12.85
N GLN A 16 5.49 9.72 12.56
CA GLN A 16 4.15 9.39 12.06
C GLN A 16 4.22 8.69 10.70
N PHE A 17 5.08 9.16 9.79
CA PHE A 17 5.31 8.52 8.50
C PHE A 17 5.82 7.10 8.66
N ILE A 18 6.90 6.89 9.43
CA ILE A 18 7.46 5.56 9.69
C ILE A 18 6.43 4.63 10.33
N LEU A 19 5.62 5.12 11.28
CA LEU A 19 4.56 4.33 11.89
C LEU A 19 3.47 3.94 10.90
N LEU A 20 3.06 4.86 10.02
CA LEU A 20 2.08 4.57 8.96
C LEU A 20 2.61 3.52 7.98
N GLU A 21 3.86 3.66 7.53
CA GLU A 21 4.51 2.66 6.68
C GLU A 21 4.62 1.30 7.37
N MET A 22 5.07 1.28 8.63
CA MET A 22 5.15 0.02 9.39
C MET A 22 3.79 -0.68 9.49
N VAL A 23 2.72 0.06 9.80
CA VAL A 23 1.35 -0.49 9.86
C VAL A 23 0.92 -0.98 8.48
N PHE A 24 1.22 -0.23 7.42
CA PHE A 24 0.89 -0.59 6.05
C PHE A 24 1.60 -1.88 5.59
N PHE A 25 2.90 -2.00 5.82
CA PHE A 25 3.64 -3.22 5.48
C PHE A 25 3.25 -4.41 6.37
N LEU A 26 3.01 -4.16 7.65
CA LEU A 26 2.60 -5.21 8.58
C LEU A 26 1.25 -5.82 8.19
N HIS A 27 0.25 -4.99 7.91
CA HIS A 27 -1.07 -5.49 7.51
C HIS A 27 -1.02 -6.22 6.17
N THR A 28 -0.28 -5.71 5.19
CA THR A 28 -0.10 -6.34 3.88
C THR A 28 0.60 -7.70 4.02
N GLY A 29 1.65 -7.78 4.85
CA GLY A 29 2.37 -9.02 5.13
C GLY A 29 1.49 -10.07 5.81
N ILE A 30 0.69 -9.68 6.81
CA ILE A 30 -0.23 -10.59 7.50
C ILE A 30 -1.29 -11.12 6.52
N ILE A 31 -1.92 -10.24 5.75
CA ILE A 31 -2.93 -10.65 4.75
C ILE A 31 -2.31 -11.60 3.73
N GLY A 32 -1.11 -11.28 3.21
CA GLY A 32 -0.42 -12.13 2.24
C GLY A 32 -0.10 -13.52 2.79
N ALA A 33 0.39 -13.62 4.02
CA ALA A 33 0.68 -14.90 4.66
C ALA A 33 -0.59 -15.74 4.87
N VAL A 34 -1.64 -15.14 5.43
CA VAL A 34 -2.92 -15.83 5.66
C VAL A 34 -3.56 -16.25 4.34
N TYR A 35 -3.49 -15.40 3.32
CA TYR A 35 -4.03 -15.70 2.00
C TYR A 35 -3.29 -16.84 1.32
N THR A 36 -1.96 -16.90 1.42
CA THR A 36 -1.17 -18.02 0.89
C THR A 36 -1.58 -19.35 1.56
N LEU A 37 -1.72 -19.35 2.90
CA LEU A 37 -2.20 -20.53 3.63
C LEU A 37 -3.62 -20.94 3.22
N TYR A 38 -4.48 -19.97 2.97
CA TYR A 38 -5.84 -20.21 2.46
C TYR A 38 -5.81 -20.90 1.09
N LEU A 39 -4.99 -20.42 0.13
CA LEU A 39 -4.85 -21.05 -1.18
C LEU A 39 -4.33 -22.50 -1.08
N LEU A 40 -3.37 -22.74 -0.21
CA LEU A 40 -2.88 -24.09 0.06
C LEU A 40 -3.98 -25.01 0.66
N SER A 41 -4.84 -24.46 1.50
CA SER A 41 -5.97 -25.22 2.09
C SER A 41 -7.02 -25.61 1.06
N LEU A 42 -7.11 -24.89 -0.07
CA LEU A 42 -7.94 -25.24 -1.22
C LEU A 42 -7.34 -26.33 -2.12
N GLY A 43 -6.17 -26.86 -1.75
CA GLY A 43 -5.49 -27.92 -2.49
C GLY A 43 -4.55 -27.42 -3.61
N LEU A 44 -4.32 -26.10 -3.72
CA LEU A 44 -3.33 -25.59 -4.66
C LEU A 44 -1.92 -25.90 -4.17
N SER A 45 -1.03 -26.17 -5.13
CA SER A 45 0.40 -26.31 -4.85
C SER A 45 1.01 -24.94 -4.47
N LEU A 46 2.15 -24.96 -3.81
CA LEU A 46 2.88 -23.74 -3.45
C LEU A 46 3.24 -22.91 -4.69
N PHE A 47 3.52 -23.56 -5.82
CA PHE A 47 3.79 -22.87 -7.08
C PHE A 47 2.56 -22.12 -7.59
N GLU A 48 1.39 -22.74 -7.60
CA GLU A 48 0.13 -22.11 -8.04
C GLU A 48 -0.27 -20.97 -7.12
N ALA A 49 -0.14 -21.14 -5.81
CA ALA A 49 -0.40 -20.09 -4.83
C ALA A 49 0.51 -18.86 -5.04
N ASN A 50 1.81 -19.09 -5.29
CA ASN A 50 2.74 -17.99 -5.58
C ASN A 50 2.49 -17.36 -6.96
N ALA A 51 2.13 -18.15 -7.98
CA ALA A 51 1.78 -17.63 -9.30
C ALA A 51 0.54 -16.70 -9.23
N ILE A 52 -0.48 -17.06 -8.45
CA ILE A 52 -1.64 -16.22 -8.19
C ILE A 52 -1.22 -14.94 -7.44
N SER A 53 -0.38 -15.06 -6.42
CA SER A 53 0.12 -13.92 -5.65
C SER A 53 1.00 -12.98 -6.47
N ALA A 54 1.69 -13.47 -7.50
CA ALA A 54 2.46 -12.64 -8.42
C ALA A 54 1.58 -11.63 -9.19
N ILE A 55 0.29 -11.94 -9.40
CA ILE A 55 -0.67 -11.03 -10.04
C ILE A 55 -0.86 -9.75 -9.21
N PHE A 56 -0.87 -9.85 -7.88
CA PHE A 56 -0.86 -8.69 -6.99
C PHE A 56 0.32 -7.78 -7.27
N ASN A 57 1.55 -8.33 -7.35
CA ASN A 57 2.75 -7.53 -7.60
C ASN A 57 2.72 -6.87 -8.98
N ILE A 58 2.27 -7.60 -10.01
CA ILE A 58 2.11 -7.05 -11.36
C ILE A 58 1.09 -5.90 -11.34
N ALA A 59 -0.06 -6.09 -10.70
CA ALA A 59 -1.07 -5.05 -10.58
C ALA A 59 -0.54 -3.83 -9.81
N ALA A 60 0.16 -4.03 -8.69
CA ALA A 60 0.76 -2.95 -7.92
C ALA A 60 1.69 -2.10 -8.79
N ILE A 61 2.63 -2.72 -9.53
CA ILE A 61 3.57 -2.03 -10.42
C ILE A 61 2.82 -1.30 -11.55
N VAL A 62 1.85 -1.94 -12.19
CA VAL A 62 1.08 -1.34 -13.31
C VAL A 62 0.29 -0.12 -12.85
N PHE A 63 -0.27 -0.16 -11.65
CA PHE A 63 -1.09 0.92 -11.11
C PHE A 63 -0.29 1.98 -10.34
N GLU A 64 0.99 1.81 -10.10
CA GLU A 64 1.84 2.76 -9.36
C GLU A 64 1.85 4.16 -10.01
N VAL A 65 2.10 4.24 -11.31
CA VAL A 65 2.11 5.53 -12.03
C VAL A 65 0.72 6.16 -12.14
N PRO A 66 -0.34 5.43 -12.53
CA PRO A 66 -1.70 5.96 -12.54
C PRO A 66 -2.19 6.42 -11.16
N SER A 67 -1.83 5.73 -10.08
CA SER A 67 -2.25 6.09 -8.72
C SER A 67 -1.61 7.39 -8.25
N GLY A 68 -0.34 7.63 -8.57
CA GLY A 68 0.35 8.90 -8.32
C GLY A 68 -0.34 10.07 -9.02
N ALA A 69 -0.60 9.94 -10.33
CA ALA A 69 -1.33 10.94 -11.10
C ALA A 69 -2.75 11.20 -10.57
N MET A 70 -3.42 10.16 -10.10
CA MET A 70 -4.74 10.27 -9.47
C MET A 70 -4.65 11.03 -8.13
N CYS A 71 -3.65 10.76 -7.31
CA CYS A 71 -3.41 11.46 -6.06
C CYS A 71 -3.20 12.96 -6.27
N ASP A 72 -2.47 13.33 -7.31
CA ASP A 72 -2.22 14.74 -7.66
C ASP A 72 -3.47 15.44 -8.19
N SER A 73 -4.32 14.74 -8.96
CA SER A 73 -5.50 15.32 -9.64
C SER A 73 -6.71 15.47 -8.72
N ILE A 74 -7.08 14.43 -7.97
CA ILE A 74 -8.30 14.39 -7.13
C ILE A 74 -8.02 14.60 -5.64
N GLY A 75 -6.75 14.58 -5.26
CA GLY A 75 -6.25 14.81 -3.90
C GLY A 75 -6.25 13.57 -3.01
N LYS A 76 -5.32 13.57 -2.07
CA LYS A 76 -4.97 12.46 -1.18
C LYS A 76 -6.14 11.78 -0.48
N ARG A 77 -7.08 12.60 0.07
CA ARG A 77 -8.23 12.07 0.81
C ARG A 77 -9.14 11.19 -0.05
N LYS A 78 -9.40 11.63 -1.29
CA LYS A 78 -10.25 10.86 -2.20
C LYS A 78 -9.53 9.62 -2.68
N THR A 79 -8.23 9.72 -3.00
CA THR A 79 -7.40 8.58 -3.40
C THR A 79 -7.35 7.51 -2.32
N SER A 80 -7.17 7.89 -1.05
CA SER A 80 -7.22 6.95 0.09
C SER A 80 -8.60 6.30 0.26
N LEU A 81 -9.70 7.02 0.01
CA LEU A 81 -11.04 6.42 0.02
C LEU A 81 -11.20 5.39 -1.11
N PHE A 82 -10.69 5.67 -2.32
CA PHE A 82 -10.67 4.71 -3.42
C PHE A 82 -9.82 3.48 -3.08
N ALA A 83 -8.67 3.65 -2.42
CA ALA A 83 -7.86 2.53 -1.92
C ALA A 83 -8.68 1.63 -0.98
N GLY A 84 -9.40 2.22 -0.04
CA GLY A 84 -10.29 1.47 0.86
C GLY A 84 -11.41 0.72 0.14
N VAL A 85 -12.03 1.34 -0.86
CA VAL A 85 -13.07 0.68 -1.67
C VAL A 85 -12.50 -0.49 -2.47
N THR A 86 -11.34 -0.32 -3.13
CA THR A 86 -10.70 -1.39 -3.89
C THR A 86 -10.23 -2.53 -2.99
N LEU A 87 -9.72 -2.22 -1.78
CA LEU A 87 -9.40 -3.23 -0.78
C LEU A 87 -10.65 -4.03 -0.35
N PHE A 88 -11.75 -3.34 -0.10
CA PHE A 88 -13.01 -4.00 0.25
C PHE A 88 -13.49 -4.94 -0.86
N LEU A 89 -13.40 -4.51 -2.13
CA LEU A 89 -13.73 -5.38 -3.27
C LEU A 89 -12.79 -6.59 -3.36
N ALA A 90 -11.49 -6.41 -3.10
CA ALA A 90 -10.54 -7.52 -3.03
C ALA A 90 -10.94 -8.55 -1.97
N MET A 91 -11.31 -8.09 -0.76
CA MET A 91 -11.74 -8.97 0.33
C MET A 91 -13.04 -9.71 -0.02
N LEU A 92 -13.99 -9.06 -0.69
CA LEU A 92 -15.21 -9.72 -1.18
C LEU A 92 -14.87 -10.83 -2.20
N CYS A 93 -13.94 -10.57 -3.12
CA CYS A 93 -13.47 -11.58 -4.07
C CYS A 93 -12.84 -12.78 -3.34
N PHE A 94 -12.01 -12.54 -2.34
CA PHE A 94 -11.36 -13.61 -1.58
C PHE A 94 -12.35 -14.44 -0.75
N LEU A 95 -13.36 -13.80 -0.16
CA LEU A 95 -14.44 -14.50 0.55
C LEU A 95 -15.35 -15.31 -0.39
N SER A 96 -15.54 -14.83 -1.62
CA SER A 96 -16.41 -15.43 -2.62
C SER A 96 -15.68 -16.40 -3.54
N SER A 97 -14.43 -16.78 -3.25
CA SER A 97 -13.52 -17.49 -4.17
C SER A 97 -13.98 -18.90 -4.50
N VAL A 98 -15.08 -18.98 -5.22
CA VAL A 98 -15.65 -20.21 -5.79
C VAL A 98 -14.90 -20.61 -7.08
N ASN A 99 -14.11 -19.69 -7.66
CA ASN A 99 -13.51 -19.79 -8.98
C ASN A 99 -12.17 -19.04 -9.02
N ILE A 100 -11.18 -19.60 -9.70
CA ILE A 100 -9.85 -19.02 -9.86
C ILE A 100 -9.89 -17.61 -10.47
N LEU A 101 -10.84 -17.32 -11.36
CA LEU A 101 -10.99 -15.99 -11.95
C LEU A 101 -11.36 -14.95 -10.91
N VAL A 102 -12.24 -15.26 -9.96
CA VAL A 102 -12.61 -14.36 -8.87
C VAL A 102 -11.41 -14.12 -7.94
N THR A 103 -10.63 -15.15 -7.69
CA THR A 103 -9.38 -15.08 -6.93
C THR A 103 -8.36 -14.15 -7.60
N VAL A 104 -8.18 -14.29 -8.92
CA VAL A 104 -7.31 -13.41 -9.72
C VAL A 104 -7.79 -11.96 -9.70
N MET A 105 -9.10 -11.73 -9.86
CA MET A 105 -9.68 -10.38 -9.73
C MET A 105 -9.42 -9.77 -8.35
N GLY A 106 -9.52 -10.56 -7.30
CA GLY A 106 -9.18 -10.13 -5.94
C GLY A 106 -7.73 -9.65 -5.83
N GLN A 107 -6.79 -10.35 -6.46
CA GLN A 107 -5.38 -9.94 -6.49
C GLN A 107 -5.16 -8.61 -7.23
N VAL A 108 -5.85 -8.41 -8.35
CA VAL A 108 -5.79 -7.15 -9.11
C VAL A 108 -6.33 -5.99 -8.28
N PHE A 109 -7.49 -6.16 -7.63
CA PHE A 109 -8.06 -5.13 -6.74
C PHE A 109 -7.17 -4.85 -5.53
N TRP A 110 -6.53 -5.87 -4.96
CA TRP A 110 -5.60 -5.68 -3.85
C TRP A 110 -4.34 -4.94 -4.29
N GLY A 111 -3.75 -5.28 -5.45
CA GLY A 111 -2.61 -4.56 -6.02
C GLY A 111 -2.93 -3.10 -6.36
N LEU A 112 -4.13 -2.84 -6.89
CA LEU A 112 -4.61 -1.47 -7.12
C LEU A 112 -4.77 -0.70 -5.81
N SER A 113 -5.36 -1.31 -4.78
CA SER A 113 -5.47 -0.70 -3.45
C SER A 113 -4.10 -0.34 -2.88
N TYR A 114 -3.15 -1.27 -2.98
CA TYR A 114 -1.78 -1.07 -2.53
C TYR A 114 -1.11 0.13 -3.21
N ALA A 115 -1.20 0.22 -4.54
CA ALA A 115 -0.64 1.32 -5.31
C ALA A 115 -1.26 2.68 -4.96
N LEU A 116 -2.59 2.73 -4.74
CA LEU A 116 -3.29 3.95 -4.32
C LEU A 116 -2.90 4.40 -2.91
N GLU A 117 -2.68 3.48 -2.00
CA GLU A 117 -2.35 3.78 -0.60
C GLU A 117 -0.89 4.20 -0.45
N SER A 118 0.06 3.49 -1.06
CA SER A 118 1.48 3.83 -1.04
C SER A 118 1.73 5.22 -1.63
N GLY A 119 1.18 5.52 -2.81
CA GLY A 119 1.29 6.84 -3.43
C GLY A 119 0.67 7.97 -2.59
N THR A 120 -0.40 7.67 -1.85
CA THR A 120 -1.03 8.66 -0.95
C THR A 120 -0.17 8.94 0.28
N ILE A 121 0.44 7.93 0.88
CA ILE A 121 1.34 8.05 2.05
C ILE A 121 2.57 8.86 1.68
N GLU A 122 3.23 8.55 0.56
CA GLU A 122 4.39 9.28 0.07
C GLU A 122 4.05 10.73 -0.27
N ALA A 123 2.97 10.97 -1.01
CA ALA A 123 2.52 12.31 -1.36
C ALA A 123 2.17 13.14 -0.12
N TRP A 124 1.60 12.53 0.93
CA TRP A 124 1.33 13.21 2.18
C TRP A 124 2.62 13.70 2.84
N PHE A 125 3.64 12.85 2.86
CA PHE A 125 4.91 13.17 3.49
C PHE A 125 5.68 14.26 2.75
N VAL A 126 5.78 14.17 1.42
CA VAL A 126 6.52 15.11 0.57
C VAL A 126 5.86 16.49 0.56
N ASN A 127 4.54 16.56 0.35
CA ASN A 127 3.82 17.84 0.21
C ASN A 127 3.66 18.63 1.50
N ASP A 128 3.72 17.97 2.66
CA ASP A 128 3.58 18.66 3.95
C ASP A 128 4.85 19.45 4.35
N GLY A 129 5.86 19.46 3.46
CA GLY A 129 7.09 20.25 3.60
C GLY A 129 7.91 19.87 4.84
N ALA A 130 7.73 18.64 5.33
CA ALA A 130 8.38 18.16 6.54
C ALA A 130 9.90 18.09 6.37
N LEU A 131 10.35 17.77 5.15
CA LEU A 131 11.78 17.61 4.83
C LEU A 131 12.11 18.27 3.50
N LYS A 132 13.31 18.84 3.37
CA LYS A 132 13.86 19.39 2.13
C LYS A 132 15.21 18.73 1.83
N GLY A 133 15.39 18.29 0.58
CA GLY A 133 16.68 17.79 0.09
C GLY A 133 17.20 16.55 0.83
N ASN A 134 18.47 16.55 1.24
CA ASN A 134 19.19 15.42 1.84
C ASN A 134 18.51 14.73 3.06
N GLU A 135 17.50 15.36 3.69
CA GLU A 135 16.75 14.72 4.77
C GLU A 135 15.67 13.75 4.25
N LEU A 136 15.09 14.03 3.08
CA LEU A 136 14.18 13.13 2.37
C LEU A 136 14.90 11.83 1.99
N ASP A 137 16.08 11.95 1.37
CA ASP A 137 16.87 10.79 0.96
C ASP A 137 17.24 9.86 2.13
N ARG A 138 17.51 10.43 3.30
CA ARG A 138 17.80 9.65 4.52
C ARG A 138 16.59 8.91 5.06
N VAL A 139 15.39 9.49 4.97
CA VAL A 139 14.16 8.84 5.45
C VAL A 139 13.75 7.72 4.51
N PHE A 140 13.83 7.94 3.19
CA PHE A 140 13.55 6.88 2.21
C PHE A 140 14.59 5.75 2.26
N ALA A 141 15.88 6.06 2.49
CA ALA A 141 16.90 5.04 2.69
C ALA A 141 16.75 4.22 3.98
N ALA A 142 15.99 4.73 4.97
CA ALA A 142 15.72 4.01 6.21
C ALA A 142 14.44 3.16 6.14
N SER A 143 13.59 3.38 5.10
CA SER A 143 12.34 2.63 4.90
C SER A 143 12.46 1.51 3.86
N SER A 144 13.57 1.46 3.12
CA SER A 144 13.90 0.40 2.16
C SER A 144 14.87 -0.63 2.73
#